data_d9997f32a35e5802870b573ce0422ca3
#
_entry.id   d9997f32a35e5802870b573ce0422ca3
#
_cell.length_a   1.000
_cell.length_b   1.000
_cell.length_c   1.000
_cell.angle_alpha   90.00
_cell.angle_beta   90.00
_cell.angle_gamma   90.00
#
_symmetry.space_group_name_H-M   'P 1'
#
loop_
_entity.id
_entity.type
_entity.pdbx_description
1 polymer ?
#
loop_
_entity_poly.entity_id
_entity_poly.type
_entity_poly.pdbx_seq_one_letter_code
_entity_poly.pdbx_strand_id
1 'polypeptide(L)'
;MNKLVKHALTGSLAALGAGAAATLAVRTAQFTPPEEEPRAVEPVSVDIDAALAALQALIRCKTVSYYDHALEDDAEFEKLVGMLPELYPHVFEACTLTRMDDRALLFKWPGRTPGKPAVLMAHYDVVPVDEKLWDHGPFAAEVIDGVLWGRGALDTKVTFNGVLFGANTLIAQGFVPEHDVYFAFSGCEEVSGPGAVHIVDWFAGQGIEPELVLDEGGAVVQDVFPGLERPCGLIGIAEKGMATVRFSVESNGGHASAPKPHSPIVALAEAVDAVESDPMPLKLSEPIRKMFDTLGRHTGMPYRTLFSTIDAFTPVLDILTRKTGGNLNALMRTTVAFTQMEGSNAPNVIPPVASITANIRINPEDRLDGVLAHLEEAVDDPDVKIEVVDGWNPSPISRTDCEGYERVARAVADTWTDCVVSPYIMMQCSDSRHWGRISDRVYRFCGYDVTAEELATIHGNNERIPVDVLGRNVEFFIRVLRQC
;
A
#
# COMPACT_ATOMS: atom_id res chain seq x y z
N MET A 1 -53.39 26.71 -5.81
CA MET A 1 -53.10 25.33 -5.37
C MET A 1 -54.00 25.01 -4.17
N ASN A 2 -54.89 24.02 -4.33
CA ASN A 2 -55.97 23.73 -3.40
C ASN A 2 -55.42 23.28 -2.03
N LYS A 3 -55.99 23.73 -0.89
CA LYS A 3 -55.54 23.39 0.47
C LYS A 3 -55.38 21.85 0.67
N LEU A 4 -56.23 21.06 0.03
CA LEU A 4 -56.17 19.60 0.02
C LEU A 4 -54.90 19.05 -0.62
N VAL A 5 -54.41 19.65 -1.71
CA VAL A 5 -53.15 19.24 -2.39
C VAL A 5 -51.93 19.58 -1.55
N LYS A 6 -51.94 20.72 -0.84
CA LYS A 6 -50.86 21.06 0.13
C LYS A 6 -50.79 20.07 1.28
N HIS A 7 -51.95 19.69 1.85
CA HIS A 7 -51.97 18.72 2.97
C HIS A 7 -51.59 17.30 2.53
N ALA A 8 -51.96 16.88 1.31
CA ALA A 8 -51.53 15.60 0.75
C ALA A 8 -50.01 15.57 0.48
N LEU A 9 -49.44 16.64 -0.07
CA LEU A 9 -48.00 16.76 -0.31
C LEU A 9 -47.17 16.80 0.98
N THR A 10 -47.63 17.58 1.99
CA THR A 10 -46.93 17.62 3.29
C THR A 10 -47.09 16.30 4.06
N GLY A 11 -48.25 15.64 4.00
CA GLY A 11 -48.43 14.31 4.57
C GLY A 11 -47.59 13.22 3.90
N SER A 12 -47.45 13.25 2.57
CA SER A 12 -46.62 12.32 1.81
C SER A 12 -45.14 12.54 2.11
N LEU A 13 -44.65 13.79 2.18
CA LEU A 13 -43.26 14.11 2.54
C LEU A 13 -42.94 13.71 4.01
N ALA A 14 -43.88 13.91 4.94
CA ALA A 14 -43.69 13.47 6.32
C ALA A 14 -43.70 11.94 6.45
N ALA A 15 -44.57 11.23 5.70
CA ALA A 15 -44.56 9.77 5.66
C ALA A 15 -43.30 9.18 5.01
N LEU A 16 -42.82 9.80 3.93
CA LEU A 16 -41.54 9.44 3.30
C LEU A 16 -40.37 9.69 4.25
N GLY A 17 -40.35 10.81 4.95
CA GLY A 17 -39.33 11.13 5.95
C GLY A 17 -39.35 10.14 7.14
N ALA A 18 -40.54 9.78 7.65
CA ALA A 18 -40.72 8.79 8.72
C ALA A 18 -40.30 7.38 8.27
N GLY A 19 -40.63 6.99 7.02
CA GLY A 19 -40.21 5.72 6.43
C GLY A 19 -38.68 5.65 6.24
N ALA A 20 -38.06 6.72 5.77
CA ALA A 20 -36.62 6.81 5.64
C ALA A 20 -35.90 6.72 7.00
N ALA A 21 -36.41 7.44 8.03
CA ALA A 21 -35.85 7.39 9.37
C ALA A 21 -35.99 6.00 10.01
N ALA A 22 -37.15 5.33 9.83
CA ALA A 22 -37.35 3.96 10.31
C ALA A 22 -36.41 2.98 9.61
N THR A 23 -36.22 3.09 8.29
CA THR A 23 -35.29 2.25 7.53
C THR A 23 -33.85 2.46 8.00
N LEU A 24 -33.44 3.70 8.23
CA LEU A 24 -32.14 4.05 8.75
C LEU A 24 -31.91 3.43 10.14
N ALA A 25 -32.90 3.56 11.05
CA ALA A 25 -32.80 2.99 12.37
C ALA A 25 -32.68 1.46 12.36
N VAL A 26 -33.46 0.77 11.51
CA VAL A 26 -33.39 -0.69 11.35
C VAL A 26 -32.02 -1.12 10.78
N ARG A 27 -31.56 -0.49 9.72
CA ARG A 27 -30.23 -0.78 9.15
C ARG A 27 -29.13 -0.57 10.18
N THR A 28 -29.14 0.55 10.90
CA THR A 28 -28.15 0.83 11.96
C THR A 28 -28.20 -0.22 13.06
N ALA A 29 -29.38 -0.65 13.49
CA ALA A 29 -29.54 -1.67 14.52
C ALA A 29 -29.04 -3.06 14.09
N GLN A 30 -29.18 -3.38 12.82
CA GLN A 30 -28.69 -4.64 12.22
C GLN A 30 -27.21 -4.60 11.82
N PHE A 31 -26.61 -3.42 11.77
CA PHE A 31 -25.22 -3.22 11.38
C PHE A 31 -24.31 -3.43 12.60
N THR A 32 -24.22 -4.67 13.04
CA THR A 32 -23.41 -5.12 14.18
C THR A 32 -22.32 -6.07 13.72
N PRO A 33 -21.23 -6.21 14.47
CA PRO A 33 -20.22 -7.26 14.20
C PRO A 33 -20.89 -8.63 14.10
N PRO A 34 -20.35 -9.55 13.27
CA PRO A 34 -20.74 -10.96 13.34
C PRO A 34 -20.43 -11.52 14.74
N GLU A 35 -21.15 -12.55 15.15
CA GLU A 35 -20.80 -13.30 16.36
C GLU A 35 -19.47 -14.04 16.10
N GLU A 36 -18.46 -13.72 16.90
CA GLU A 36 -17.18 -14.42 16.87
C GLU A 36 -17.22 -15.57 17.86
N GLU A 37 -17.02 -16.79 17.40
CA GLU A 37 -16.84 -17.92 18.30
C GLU A 37 -15.47 -17.83 18.98
N PRO A 38 -15.39 -17.98 20.32
CA PRO A 38 -14.11 -18.00 21.01
C PRO A 38 -13.23 -19.12 20.46
N ARG A 39 -12.07 -18.74 19.91
CA ARG A 39 -11.10 -19.69 19.38
C ARG A 39 -9.87 -19.73 20.26
N ALA A 40 -9.43 -20.93 20.62
CA ALA A 40 -8.16 -21.11 21.29
C ALA A 40 -7.03 -20.87 20.27
N VAL A 41 -6.16 -19.89 20.56
CA VAL A 41 -4.98 -19.58 19.77
C VAL A 41 -3.79 -20.35 20.32
N GLU A 42 -3.17 -21.19 19.50
CA GLU A 42 -1.94 -21.88 19.89
C GLU A 42 -0.77 -20.89 20.00
N PRO A 43 -0.01 -20.93 21.10
CA PRO A 43 1.15 -20.06 21.23
C PRO A 43 2.25 -20.45 20.22
N VAL A 44 2.91 -19.43 19.69
CA VAL A 44 4.09 -19.57 18.85
C VAL A 44 5.29 -19.06 19.63
N SER A 45 6.32 -19.88 19.74
CA SER A 45 7.59 -19.48 20.36
C SER A 45 8.51 -18.92 19.27
N VAL A 46 9.01 -17.71 19.48
CA VAL A 46 9.97 -17.04 18.60
C VAL A 46 11.24 -16.77 19.39
N ASP A 47 12.39 -17.11 18.84
CA ASP A 47 13.69 -16.66 19.35
C ASP A 47 13.93 -15.24 18.87
N ILE A 48 13.46 -14.27 19.69
CA ILE A 48 13.50 -12.85 19.35
C ILE A 48 14.95 -12.34 19.23
N ASP A 49 15.86 -12.83 20.09
CA ASP A 49 17.25 -12.40 20.07
C ASP A 49 17.95 -12.82 18.76
N ALA A 50 17.71 -14.06 18.33
CA ALA A 50 18.23 -14.55 17.05
C ALA A 50 17.60 -13.83 15.85
N ALA A 51 16.28 -13.59 15.86
CA ALA A 51 15.59 -12.84 14.82
C ALA A 51 16.08 -11.39 14.71
N LEU A 52 16.33 -10.76 15.87
CA LEU A 52 16.89 -9.41 15.96
C LEU A 52 18.31 -9.36 15.42
N ALA A 53 19.16 -10.31 15.79
CA ALA A 53 20.53 -10.39 15.28
C ALA A 53 20.57 -10.54 13.75
N ALA A 54 19.67 -11.37 13.21
CA ALA A 54 19.53 -11.52 11.75
C ALA A 54 19.09 -10.21 11.08
N LEU A 55 18.05 -9.54 11.58
CA LEU A 55 17.58 -8.26 11.02
C LEU A 55 18.67 -7.18 11.12
N GLN A 56 19.41 -7.12 12.23
CA GLN A 56 20.54 -6.19 12.38
C GLN A 56 21.63 -6.45 11.33
N ALA A 57 21.94 -7.71 11.02
CA ALA A 57 22.89 -8.07 9.98
C ALA A 57 22.42 -7.60 8.59
N LEU A 58 21.14 -7.77 8.27
CA LEU A 58 20.54 -7.31 7.02
C LEU A 58 20.56 -5.79 6.89
N ILE A 59 20.20 -5.05 7.96
CA ILE A 59 20.18 -3.57 7.96
C ILE A 59 21.60 -3.01 7.75
N ARG A 60 22.64 -3.67 8.26
CA ARG A 60 24.04 -3.25 8.05
C ARG A 60 24.56 -3.40 6.62
N CYS A 61 23.79 -4.06 5.75
CA CYS A 61 24.05 -4.07 4.31
C CYS A 61 23.37 -2.85 3.68
N LYS A 62 24.17 -1.97 3.08
CA LYS A 62 23.71 -0.72 2.45
C LYS A 62 23.15 -1.00 1.05
N THR A 63 22.11 -1.80 0.96
CA THR A 63 21.46 -2.18 -0.30
C THR A 63 20.59 -1.04 -0.84
N VAL A 64 21.21 0.10 -1.11
CA VAL A 64 20.50 1.32 -1.56
C VAL A 64 20.29 1.27 -3.07
N SER A 65 19.03 1.37 -3.51
CA SER A 65 18.67 1.48 -4.91
C SER A 65 18.56 2.94 -5.35
N TYR A 66 18.95 3.20 -6.60
CA TYR A 66 18.87 4.50 -7.23
C TYR A 66 18.31 4.37 -8.65
N TYR A 67 17.56 5.38 -9.12
CA TYR A 67 17.16 5.46 -10.54
C TYR A 67 18.36 5.53 -11.48
N ASP A 68 19.48 6.10 -11.03
CA ASP A 68 20.78 6.02 -11.71
C ASP A 68 21.58 4.85 -11.09
N HIS A 69 21.51 3.70 -11.71
CA HIS A 69 22.19 2.48 -11.27
C HIS A 69 23.72 2.63 -11.11
N ALA A 70 24.34 3.67 -11.73
CA ALA A 70 25.77 3.94 -11.54
C ALA A 70 26.13 4.40 -10.11
N LEU A 71 25.13 4.78 -9.31
CA LEU A 71 25.29 5.17 -7.91
C LEU A 71 25.14 4.00 -6.93
N GLU A 72 24.75 2.82 -7.41
CA GLU A 72 24.52 1.63 -6.58
C GLU A 72 25.84 0.90 -6.28
N ASP A 73 25.89 0.27 -5.10
CA ASP A 73 27.01 -0.59 -4.69
C ASP A 73 26.59 -2.07 -4.73
N ASP A 74 26.83 -2.74 -5.84
CA ASP A 74 26.51 -4.17 -6.03
C ASP A 74 27.16 -5.06 -4.96
N ALA A 75 28.30 -4.65 -4.38
CA ALA A 75 28.97 -5.43 -3.36
C ALA A 75 28.15 -5.52 -2.06
N GLU A 76 27.37 -4.51 -1.71
CA GLU A 76 26.48 -4.54 -0.55
C GLU A 76 25.27 -5.47 -0.77
N PHE A 77 24.74 -5.57 -2.01
CA PHE A 77 23.72 -6.56 -2.36
C PHE A 77 24.26 -7.98 -2.33
N GLU A 78 25.43 -8.22 -2.91
CA GLU A 78 26.09 -9.54 -2.86
C GLU A 78 26.48 -9.94 -1.44
N LYS A 79 26.91 -9.01 -0.60
CA LYS A 79 27.20 -9.22 0.81
C LYS A 79 25.94 -9.68 1.57
N LEU A 80 24.79 -9.04 1.33
CA LEU A 80 23.52 -9.45 1.94
C LEU A 80 23.16 -10.88 1.51
N VAL A 81 23.16 -11.17 0.21
CA VAL A 81 22.82 -12.50 -0.30
C VAL A 81 23.82 -13.55 0.19
N GLY A 82 25.10 -13.19 0.28
CA GLY A 82 26.16 -14.08 0.75
C GLY A 82 26.06 -14.51 2.20
N MET A 83 25.41 -13.72 3.07
CA MET A 83 25.21 -14.07 4.49
C MET A 83 23.96 -14.89 4.76
N LEU A 84 23.00 -14.98 3.83
CA LEU A 84 21.74 -15.70 4.04
C LEU A 84 21.90 -17.16 4.46
N PRO A 85 22.86 -17.94 3.90
CA PRO A 85 23.09 -19.32 4.33
C PRO A 85 23.50 -19.46 5.81
N GLU A 86 24.20 -18.46 6.35
CA GLU A 86 24.59 -18.42 7.77
C GLU A 86 23.41 -18.01 8.66
N LEU A 87 22.63 -17.02 8.22
CA LEU A 87 21.49 -16.51 8.97
C LEU A 87 20.30 -17.48 8.98
N TYR A 88 20.09 -18.21 7.89
CA TYR A 88 18.93 -19.10 7.70
C TYR A 88 19.32 -20.49 7.18
N PRO A 89 20.17 -21.24 7.92
CA PRO A 89 20.77 -22.49 7.42
C PRO A 89 19.75 -23.53 7.00
N HIS A 90 18.64 -23.70 7.73
CA HIS A 90 17.62 -24.69 7.40
C HIS A 90 16.82 -24.34 6.15
N VAL A 91 16.66 -23.05 5.83
CA VAL A 91 16.09 -22.63 4.53
C VAL A 91 16.99 -23.11 3.39
N PHE A 92 18.32 -22.95 3.52
CA PHE A 92 19.27 -23.39 2.48
C PHE A 92 19.42 -24.93 2.41
N GLU A 93 19.09 -25.65 3.47
CA GLU A 93 19.06 -27.12 3.47
C GLU A 93 17.80 -27.67 2.76
N ALA A 94 16.63 -27.01 2.92
CA ALA A 94 15.34 -27.52 2.47
C ALA A 94 14.83 -26.86 1.18
N CYS A 95 15.26 -25.65 0.87
CA CYS A 95 14.77 -24.87 -0.27
C CYS A 95 15.79 -24.81 -1.39
N THR A 96 15.30 -24.62 -2.61
CA THR A 96 16.15 -24.33 -3.77
C THR A 96 16.10 -22.84 -4.06
N LEU A 97 17.26 -22.15 -4.08
CA LEU A 97 17.38 -20.76 -4.49
C LEU A 97 17.69 -20.68 -5.99
N THR A 98 16.87 -19.93 -6.72
CA THR A 98 17.16 -19.47 -8.09
C THR A 98 17.41 -17.95 -8.03
N ARG A 99 18.60 -17.54 -8.45
CA ARG A 99 18.91 -16.11 -8.66
C ARG A 99 18.55 -15.74 -10.09
N MET A 100 17.82 -14.66 -10.24
CA MET A 100 17.41 -14.12 -11.55
C MET A 100 18.07 -12.75 -11.78
N ASP A 101 17.89 -12.20 -12.98
CA ASP A 101 18.37 -10.88 -13.31
C ASP A 101 17.75 -9.80 -12.40
N ASP A 102 18.37 -8.63 -12.37
CA ASP A 102 17.91 -7.47 -11.57
C ASP A 102 17.72 -7.79 -10.08
N ARG A 103 18.66 -8.59 -9.53
CA ARG A 103 18.72 -8.94 -8.11
C ARG A 103 17.47 -9.65 -7.58
N ALA A 104 16.70 -10.33 -8.44
CA ALA A 104 15.57 -11.14 -8.00
C ALA A 104 16.03 -12.49 -7.44
N LEU A 105 15.45 -12.86 -6.29
CA LEU A 105 15.73 -14.11 -5.59
C LEU A 105 14.43 -14.92 -5.46
N LEU A 106 14.43 -16.15 -5.96
CA LEU A 106 13.28 -17.04 -5.83
C LEU A 106 13.69 -18.32 -5.10
N PHE A 107 13.20 -18.47 -3.86
CA PHE A 107 13.33 -19.73 -3.12
C PHE A 107 12.11 -20.60 -3.36
N LYS A 108 12.32 -21.89 -3.53
CA LYS A 108 11.26 -22.89 -3.57
C LYS A 108 11.41 -23.82 -2.37
N TRP A 109 10.43 -23.84 -1.50
CA TRP A 109 10.27 -24.83 -0.43
C TRP A 109 9.28 -25.90 -0.89
N PRO A 110 9.73 -27.15 -1.16
CA PRO A 110 8.86 -28.20 -1.68
C PRO A 110 7.80 -28.62 -0.66
N GLY A 111 6.55 -28.73 -1.12
CA GLY A 111 5.45 -29.29 -0.34
C GLY A 111 5.37 -30.82 -0.43
N ARG A 112 4.49 -31.40 0.41
CA ARG A 112 4.23 -32.86 0.45
C ARG A 112 3.46 -33.33 -0.76
N THR A 113 2.56 -32.52 -1.28
CA THR A 113 1.66 -32.86 -2.39
C THR A 113 1.62 -31.78 -3.44
N PRO A 114 1.39 -32.14 -4.72
CA PRO A 114 1.16 -31.13 -5.75
C PRO A 114 -0.10 -30.31 -5.46
N GLY A 115 -0.03 -29.01 -5.69
CA GLY A 115 -1.16 -28.07 -5.53
C GLY A 115 -0.80 -26.67 -5.98
N LYS A 116 -1.72 -25.72 -5.81
CA LYS A 116 -1.43 -24.31 -6.06
C LYS A 116 -0.52 -23.80 -4.94
N PRO A 117 0.63 -23.18 -5.27
CA PRO A 117 1.58 -22.74 -4.26
C PRO A 117 1.13 -21.46 -3.55
N ALA A 118 1.72 -21.21 -2.39
CA ALA A 118 1.77 -19.90 -1.77
C ALA A 118 3.07 -19.17 -2.17
N VAL A 119 2.99 -17.84 -2.31
CA VAL A 119 4.14 -16.98 -2.56
C VAL A 119 4.18 -15.90 -1.47
N LEU A 120 5.29 -15.82 -0.73
CA LEU A 120 5.55 -14.75 0.21
C LEU A 120 6.63 -13.83 -0.36
N MET A 121 6.37 -12.54 -0.33
CA MET A 121 7.21 -11.54 -0.97
C MET A 121 7.81 -10.58 0.06
N ALA A 122 8.90 -9.96 -0.33
CA ALA A 122 9.47 -8.75 0.27
C ALA A 122 10.53 -8.20 -0.68
N HIS A 123 10.97 -6.95 -0.45
CA HIS A 123 12.18 -6.46 -1.07
C HIS A 123 13.31 -6.31 -0.03
N TYR A 124 14.55 -6.25 -0.51
CA TYR A 124 15.73 -6.12 0.35
C TYR A 124 16.62 -4.93 -0.02
N ASP A 125 16.24 -4.17 -1.04
CA ASP A 125 16.76 -2.84 -1.31
C ASP A 125 16.08 -1.80 -0.40
N VAL A 126 16.63 -0.61 -0.37
CA VAL A 126 16.15 0.50 0.45
C VAL A 126 16.39 1.83 -0.26
N VAL A 127 15.58 2.86 0.06
CA VAL A 127 15.80 4.22 -0.44
C VAL A 127 17.07 4.87 0.13
N PRO A 128 17.64 5.86 -0.58
CA PRO A 128 18.78 6.67 -0.11
C PRO A 128 18.49 7.38 1.23
N VAL A 129 19.56 7.71 1.94
CA VAL A 129 19.51 8.44 3.21
C VAL A 129 20.47 9.62 3.21
N ASP A 130 20.11 10.70 3.88
CA ASP A 130 21.08 11.73 4.33
C ASP A 130 21.43 11.45 5.80
N GLU A 131 22.58 10.80 6.03
CA GLU A 131 23.01 10.37 7.36
C GLU A 131 23.07 11.53 8.37
N LYS A 132 23.20 12.80 7.92
CA LYS A 132 23.26 13.99 8.79
C LYS A 132 21.90 14.33 9.43
N LEU A 133 20.82 13.81 8.90
CA LEU A 133 19.46 14.03 9.38
C LEU A 133 18.96 12.92 10.32
N TRP A 134 19.83 11.95 10.63
CA TRP A 134 19.50 10.83 11.49
C TRP A 134 20.10 11.03 12.88
N ASP A 135 19.31 10.73 13.92
CA ASP A 135 19.76 10.75 15.31
C ASP A 135 20.71 9.58 15.63
N HIS A 136 20.53 8.46 14.92
CA HIS A 136 21.36 7.24 15.00
C HIS A 136 21.77 6.81 13.61
N GLY A 137 22.91 6.14 13.46
CA GLY A 137 23.42 5.72 12.15
C GLY A 137 22.41 4.85 11.40
N PRO A 138 21.94 5.24 10.18
CA PRO A 138 20.87 4.54 9.47
C PRO A 138 21.19 3.09 9.10
N PHE A 139 22.46 2.72 9.08
CA PHE A 139 22.92 1.35 8.82
C PHE A 139 23.72 0.75 9.99
N ALA A 140 23.69 1.41 11.16
CA ALA A 140 24.34 0.88 12.37
C ALA A 140 23.53 -0.26 13.01
N ALA A 141 22.21 -0.27 12.79
CA ALA A 141 21.26 -1.22 13.38
C ALA A 141 21.39 -1.27 14.92
N GLU A 142 21.38 -0.10 15.56
CA GLU A 142 21.47 0.03 17.00
C GLU A 142 20.11 -0.25 17.66
N VAL A 143 20.15 -0.90 18.82
CA VAL A 143 18.97 -1.06 19.68
C VAL A 143 19.09 -0.10 20.84
N ILE A 144 18.14 0.84 20.93
CA ILE A 144 18.12 1.87 21.97
C ILE A 144 16.75 1.83 22.64
N ASP A 145 16.73 1.65 23.94
CA ASP A 145 15.50 1.57 24.75
C ASP A 145 14.46 0.56 24.19
N GLY A 146 14.94 -0.58 23.67
CA GLY A 146 14.10 -1.63 23.12
C GLY A 146 13.59 -1.37 21.69
N VAL A 147 14.12 -0.35 21.01
CA VAL A 147 13.77 0.01 19.62
C VAL A 147 14.99 -0.18 18.72
N LEU A 148 14.85 -0.91 17.64
CA LEU A 148 15.85 -1.09 16.58
C LEU A 148 15.76 0.06 15.59
N TRP A 149 16.85 0.80 15.42
CA TRP A 149 16.97 1.92 14.50
C TRP A 149 17.74 1.52 13.25
N GLY A 150 17.18 1.84 12.09
CA GLY A 150 17.86 1.60 10.82
C GLY A 150 16.97 1.70 9.59
N ARG A 151 17.54 2.07 8.46
CA ARG A 151 16.89 2.08 7.16
C ARG A 151 16.57 0.63 6.74
N GLY A 152 15.31 0.36 6.38
CA GLY A 152 14.81 -0.98 6.09
C GLY A 152 14.26 -1.71 7.33
N ALA A 153 14.23 -1.04 8.50
CA ALA A 153 13.64 -1.62 9.71
C ALA A 153 12.12 -1.82 9.60
N LEU A 154 11.44 -1.03 8.78
CA LEU A 154 10.01 -1.17 8.45
C LEU A 154 9.82 -1.50 6.97
N ASP A 155 10.60 -0.89 6.08
CA ASP A 155 10.45 -0.96 4.64
C ASP A 155 11.70 -1.53 3.94
N THR A 156 11.78 -2.89 3.61
CA THR A 156 10.94 -3.93 4.21
C THR A 156 11.79 -5.13 4.63
N LYS A 157 13.07 -4.88 5.07
CA LYS A 157 13.96 -5.95 5.56
C LYS A 157 13.38 -6.71 6.75
N VAL A 158 12.47 -6.09 7.54
CA VAL A 158 11.75 -6.79 8.60
C VAL A 158 10.86 -7.90 8.04
N THR A 159 10.13 -7.63 6.94
CA THR A 159 9.28 -8.63 6.25
C THR A 159 10.15 -9.73 5.63
N PHE A 160 11.24 -9.34 4.96
CA PHE A 160 12.23 -10.28 4.42
C PHE A 160 12.78 -11.22 5.52
N ASN A 161 13.18 -10.66 6.66
CA ASN A 161 13.63 -11.41 7.83
C ASN A 161 12.51 -12.30 8.39
N GLY A 162 11.30 -11.75 8.56
CA GLY A 162 10.15 -12.47 9.11
C GLY A 162 9.79 -13.71 8.31
N VAL A 163 9.77 -13.61 6.99
CA VAL A 163 9.51 -14.74 6.08
C VAL A 163 10.61 -15.81 6.21
N LEU A 164 11.88 -15.43 6.09
CA LEU A 164 12.99 -16.38 6.12
C LEU A 164 13.20 -16.98 7.52
N PHE A 165 13.11 -16.17 8.58
CA PHE A 165 13.28 -16.65 9.95
C PHE A 165 12.12 -17.56 10.38
N GLY A 166 10.89 -17.21 9.99
CA GLY A 166 9.72 -18.06 10.21
C GLY A 166 9.84 -19.41 9.51
N ALA A 167 10.24 -19.41 8.24
CA ALA A 167 10.50 -20.63 7.48
C ALA A 167 11.64 -21.45 8.11
N ASN A 168 12.76 -20.82 8.44
CA ASN A 168 13.92 -21.47 9.07
C ASN A 168 13.53 -22.15 10.39
N THR A 169 12.70 -21.51 11.20
CA THR A 169 12.19 -22.05 12.47
C THR A 169 11.31 -23.28 12.24
N LEU A 170 10.40 -23.23 11.28
CA LEU A 170 9.51 -24.34 10.98
C LEU A 170 10.25 -25.54 10.38
N ILE A 171 11.20 -25.30 9.47
CA ILE A 171 12.03 -26.36 8.88
C ILE A 171 12.88 -27.04 9.96
N ALA A 172 13.48 -26.28 10.88
CA ALA A 172 14.21 -26.83 12.03
C ALA A 172 13.35 -27.73 12.93
N GLN A 173 12.03 -27.45 12.98
CA GLN A 173 11.04 -28.26 13.70
C GLN A 173 10.56 -29.47 12.89
N GLY A 174 11.05 -29.67 11.67
CA GLY A 174 10.64 -30.76 10.78
C GLY A 174 9.30 -30.54 10.08
N PHE A 175 8.78 -29.29 10.07
CA PHE A 175 7.57 -28.97 9.34
C PHE A 175 7.82 -28.99 7.82
N VAL A 176 6.86 -29.52 7.07
CA VAL A 176 6.83 -29.50 5.61
C VAL A 176 5.45 -29.00 5.19
N PRO A 177 5.35 -27.97 4.32
CA PRO A 177 4.07 -27.46 3.88
C PRO A 177 3.28 -28.48 3.06
N GLU A 178 1.97 -28.31 2.95
CA GLU A 178 1.14 -29.21 2.14
C GLU A 178 1.44 -29.09 0.65
N HIS A 179 1.53 -27.84 0.16
CA HIS A 179 1.90 -27.52 -1.21
C HIS A 179 3.19 -26.69 -1.25
N ASP A 180 3.78 -26.56 -2.42
CA ASP A 180 4.99 -25.74 -2.59
C ASP A 180 4.80 -24.34 -2.05
N VAL A 181 5.79 -23.81 -1.34
CA VAL A 181 5.85 -22.41 -0.92
C VAL A 181 7.03 -21.75 -1.61
N TYR A 182 6.83 -20.57 -2.14
CA TYR A 182 7.89 -19.78 -2.73
C TYR A 182 8.13 -18.51 -1.93
N PHE A 183 9.40 -18.13 -1.79
CA PHE A 183 9.78 -16.81 -1.30
C PHE A 183 10.34 -16.03 -2.48
N ALA A 184 9.66 -14.95 -2.83
CA ALA A 184 9.97 -14.12 -4.01
C ALA A 184 10.45 -12.76 -3.54
N PHE A 185 11.75 -12.51 -3.65
CA PHE A 185 12.36 -11.29 -3.15
C PHE A 185 12.94 -10.45 -4.28
N SER A 186 12.71 -9.14 -4.22
CA SER A 186 13.24 -8.15 -5.15
C SER A 186 14.35 -7.32 -4.49
N GLY A 187 15.35 -6.95 -5.26
CA GLY A 187 16.41 -6.03 -4.85
C GLY A 187 16.38 -4.70 -5.61
N CYS A 188 15.24 -4.31 -6.16
CA CYS A 188 15.06 -3.08 -6.93
C CYS A 188 13.61 -2.55 -6.89
N GLU A 189 12.86 -2.83 -5.80
CA GLU A 189 11.47 -2.40 -5.63
C GLU A 189 11.36 -0.88 -5.58
N GLU A 190 12.21 -0.23 -4.79
CA GLU A 190 12.23 1.20 -4.46
C GLU A 190 12.41 2.12 -5.69
N VAL A 191 12.88 1.54 -6.78
CA VAL A 191 13.03 2.20 -8.09
C VAL A 191 12.12 1.62 -9.15
N SER A 192 11.12 0.81 -8.76
CA SER A 192 10.21 0.10 -9.66
C SER A 192 10.94 -0.75 -10.70
N GLY A 193 12.04 -1.38 -10.30
CA GLY A 193 12.86 -2.21 -11.17
C GLY A 193 12.18 -3.51 -11.59
N PRO A 194 12.73 -4.25 -12.57
CA PRO A 194 12.05 -5.40 -13.16
C PRO A 194 12.19 -6.72 -12.37
N GLY A 195 12.86 -6.74 -11.22
CA GLY A 195 13.11 -7.96 -10.46
C GLY A 195 11.88 -8.82 -10.20
N ALA A 196 10.81 -8.21 -9.67
CA ALA A 196 9.55 -8.92 -9.45
C ALA A 196 8.87 -9.34 -10.75
N VAL A 197 9.02 -8.57 -11.83
CA VAL A 197 8.50 -8.92 -13.17
C VAL A 197 9.13 -10.21 -13.67
N HIS A 198 10.44 -10.39 -13.52
CA HIS A 198 11.14 -11.62 -13.93
C HIS A 198 10.61 -12.84 -13.19
N ILE A 199 10.34 -12.71 -11.88
CA ILE A 199 9.74 -13.81 -11.10
C ILE A 199 8.35 -14.14 -11.61
N VAL A 200 7.48 -13.13 -11.82
CA VAL A 200 6.10 -13.34 -12.32
C VAL A 200 6.10 -13.94 -13.73
N ASP A 201 7.00 -13.50 -14.61
CA ASP A 201 7.15 -14.06 -15.95
C ASP A 201 7.62 -15.52 -15.91
N TRP A 202 8.50 -15.87 -14.95
CA TRP A 202 8.88 -17.26 -14.72
C TRP A 202 7.67 -18.10 -14.32
N PHE A 203 6.83 -17.65 -13.35
CA PHE A 203 5.60 -18.36 -12.96
C PHE A 203 4.62 -18.51 -14.13
N ALA A 204 4.40 -17.46 -14.89
CA ALA A 204 3.57 -17.47 -16.09
C ALA A 204 4.10 -18.48 -17.14
N GLY A 205 5.41 -18.49 -17.37
CA GLY A 205 6.07 -19.44 -18.28
C GLY A 205 5.96 -20.90 -17.85
N GLN A 206 5.84 -21.17 -16.54
CA GLN A 206 5.60 -22.50 -16.00
C GLN A 206 4.10 -22.87 -15.93
N GLY A 207 3.20 -21.92 -16.18
CA GLY A 207 1.76 -22.11 -16.01
C GLY A 207 1.34 -22.30 -14.55
N ILE A 208 2.09 -21.73 -13.61
CA ILE A 208 1.84 -21.83 -12.16
C ILE A 208 0.98 -20.65 -11.73
N GLU A 209 -0.22 -20.92 -11.20
CA GLU A 209 -1.12 -19.93 -10.60
C GLU A 209 -1.07 -20.08 -9.07
N PRO A 210 -0.61 -19.08 -8.31
CA PRO A 210 -0.59 -19.15 -6.85
C PRO A 210 -2.00 -19.11 -6.23
N GLU A 211 -2.20 -19.86 -5.13
CA GLU A 211 -3.39 -19.77 -4.27
C GLU A 211 -3.31 -18.57 -3.32
N LEU A 212 -2.11 -18.13 -3.00
CA LEU A 212 -1.82 -17.01 -2.14
C LEU A 212 -0.56 -16.32 -2.63
N VAL A 213 -0.64 -15.01 -2.85
CA VAL A 213 0.51 -14.10 -2.93
C VAL A 213 0.38 -13.11 -1.79
N LEU A 214 1.38 -13.00 -0.95
CA LEU A 214 1.41 -12.06 0.17
C LEU A 214 2.68 -11.21 0.09
N ASP A 215 2.49 -9.91 -0.02
CA ASP A 215 3.53 -8.91 -0.07
C ASP A 215 3.37 -7.91 1.09
N GLU A 216 4.22 -6.93 1.14
CA GLU A 216 4.15 -5.79 2.06
C GLU A 216 2.92 -4.88 1.83
N GLY A 217 2.72 -3.88 2.67
CA GLY A 217 1.82 -2.75 2.48
C GLY A 217 0.80 -2.54 3.58
N GLY A 218 0.01 -3.55 3.98
CA GLY A 218 -0.90 -3.45 5.12
C GLY A 218 -0.22 -3.72 6.46
N ALA A 219 -0.85 -3.29 7.54
CA ALA A 219 -0.34 -3.46 8.90
C ALA A 219 -1.48 -3.48 9.92
N VAL A 220 -1.17 -3.77 11.17
CA VAL A 220 -2.06 -3.46 12.29
C VAL A 220 -1.82 -2.02 12.71
N VAL A 221 -2.88 -1.21 12.70
CA VAL A 221 -2.83 0.22 13.01
C VAL A 221 -3.93 0.63 13.99
N GLN A 222 -3.68 1.67 14.77
CA GLN A 222 -4.64 2.23 15.72
C GLN A 222 -5.06 3.63 15.31
N ASP A 223 -6.23 4.06 15.78
CA ASP A 223 -6.76 5.43 15.64
C ASP A 223 -6.89 5.95 14.20
N VAL A 224 -6.92 5.05 13.21
CA VAL A 224 -7.00 5.41 11.79
C VAL A 224 -8.41 5.38 11.24
N PHE A 225 -9.36 4.72 11.93
CA PHE A 225 -10.75 4.60 11.48
C PHE A 225 -11.72 5.30 12.44
N PRO A 226 -12.53 6.25 11.96
CA PRO A 226 -13.39 7.07 12.83
C PRO A 226 -14.37 6.24 13.67
N GLY A 227 -14.31 6.40 14.98
CA GLY A 227 -15.22 5.74 15.93
C GLY A 227 -14.92 4.27 16.23
N LEU A 228 -13.78 3.76 15.77
CA LEU A 228 -13.27 2.45 16.15
C LEU A 228 -12.16 2.61 17.20
N GLU A 229 -12.32 1.97 18.36
CA GLU A 229 -11.37 2.03 19.49
C GLU A 229 -10.36 0.88 19.49
N ARG A 230 -10.65 -0.19 18.72
CA ARG A 230 -9.78 -1.38 18.58
C ARG A 230 -8.77 -1.18 17.45
N PRO A 231 -7.59 -1.81 17.53
CA PRO A 231 -6.67 -1.88 16.39
C PRO A 231 -7.31 -2.50 15.15
N CYS A 232 -6.86 -2.10 13.97
CA CYS A 232 -7.30 -2.63 12.68
C CYS A 232 -6.15 -3.39 12.02
N GLY A 233 -6.36 -4.67 11.70
CA GLY A 233 -5.50 -5.43 10.81
C GLY A 233 -5.95 -5.21 9.35
N LEU A 234 -5.27 -4.31 8.63
CA LEU A 234 -5.66 -3.89 7.28
C LEU A 234 -4.94 -4.72 6.22
N ILE A 235 -5.65 -5.67 5.59
CA ILE A 235 -5.10 -6.52 4.53
C ILE A 235 -5.43 -5.89 3.17
N GLY A 236 -4.41 -5.40 2.46
CA GLY A 236 -4.57 -4.82 1.13
C GLY A 236 -5.04 -5.85 0.11
N ILE A 237 -6.20 -5.60 -0.52
CA ILE A 237 -6.76 -6.45 -1.59
C ILE A 237 -6.63 -5.80 -2.97
N ALA A 238 -6.19 -4.58 -3.03
CA ALA A 238 -5.83 -3.83 -4.21
C ALA A 238 -4.89 -2.70 -3.83
N GLU A 239 -4.16 -2.18 -4.79
CA GLU A 239 -3.40 -0.95 -4.68
C GLU A 239 -3.81 0.05 -5.76
N LYS A 240 -3.66 1.33 -5.45
CA LYS A 240 -3.91 2.42 -6.39
C LYS A 240 -2.91 2.35 -7.54
N GLY A 241 -3.37 2.79 -8.74
CA GLY A 241 -2.44 3.09 -9.81
C GLY A 241 -1.61 4.34 -9.50
N MET A 242 -0.55 4.53 -10.27
CA MET A 242 0.31 5.70 -10.18
C MET A 242 0.57 6.26 -11.58
N ALA A 243 0.66 7.58 -11.70
CA ALA A 243 1.21 8.21 -12.88
C ALA A 243 1.99 9.47 -12.51
N THR A 244 3.08 9.68 -13.23
CA THR A 244 3.81 10.94 -13.29
C THR A 244 3.40 11.64 -14.57
N VAL A 245 2.73 12.78 -14.45
CA VAL A 245 2.21 13.53 -15.59
C VAL A 245 2.87 14.90 -15.63
N ARG A 246 3.36 15.28 -16.81
CA ARG A 246 3.97 16.58 -17.08
C ARG A 246 3.01 17.45 -17.86
N PHE A 247 2.79 18.66 -17.35
CA PHE A 247 2.13 19.76 -18.03
C PHE A 247 3.22 20.68 -18.54
N SER A 248 3.22 21.04 -19.82
CA SER A 248 4.25 21.90 -20.39
C SER A 248 3.67 22.91 -21.38
N VAL A 249 4.29 24.08 -21.42
CA VAL A 249 3.94 25.16 -22.37
C VAL A 249 5.21 25.62 -23.05
N GLU A 250 5.17 25.70 -24.38
CA GLU A 250 6.26 26.21 -25.21
C GLU A 250 5.97 27.66 -25.67
N SER A 251 6.99 28.45 -25.80
CA SER A 251 6.91 29.83 -26.28
C SER A 251 8.18 30.21 -27.03
N ASN A 252 8.19 31.39 -27.64
CA ASN A 252 9.43 31.95 -28.22
C ASN A 252 10.34 32.59 -27.16
N GLY A 253 9.98 32.54 -25.86
CA GLY A 253 10.66 33.26 -24.80
C GLY A 253 10.61 34.78 -25.00
N GLY A 254 11.38 35.48 -24.22
CA GLY A 254 11.49 36.93 -24.42
C GLY A 254 11.99 37.72 -23.19
N HIS A 255 12.05 39.02 -23.34
CA HIS A 255 12.43 39.91 -22.24
C HIS A 255 11.22 40.18 -21.33
N ALA A 256 11.39 40.08 -20.03
CA ALA A 256 10.31 40.20 -19.05
C ALA A 256 9.69 41.62 -18.98
N SER A 257 10.34 42.65 -19.55
CA SER A 257 9.81 44.03 -19.59
C SER A 257 8.64 44.23 -20.57
N ALA A 258 8.42 43.29 -21.50
CA ALA A 258 7.35 43.39 -22.50
C ALA A 258 6.62 42.01 -22.59
N PRO A 259 5.96 41.56 -21.51
CA PRO A 259 5.31 40.27 -21.50
C PRO A 259 4.08 40.26 -22.41
N LYS A 260 3.86 39.16 -23.10
CA LYS A 260 2.59 38.90 -23.76
C LYS A 260 1.59 38.37 -22.71
N PRO A 261 0.28 38.59 -22.90
CA PRO A 261 -0.73 37.85 -22.14
C PRO A 261 -0.54 36.35 -22.27
N HIS A 262 -0.94 35.59 -21.26
CA HIS A 262 -0.92 34.13 -21.29
C HIS A 262 0.49 33.55 -21.54
N SER A 263 1.47 34.06 -20.77
CA SER A 263 2.85 33.55 -20.83
C SER A 263 2.93 32.14 -20.24
N PRO A 264 3.97 31.34 -20.55
CA PRO A 264 4.03 29.94 -20.14
C PRO A 264 3.75 29.68 -18.64
N ILE A 265 4.29 30.54 -17.76
CA ILE A 265 4.06 30.41 -16.30
C ILE A 265 2.60 30.70 -15.94
N VAL A 266 1.97 31.68 -16.63
CA VAL A 266 0.56 32.03 -16.38
C VAL A 266 -0.35 30.90 -16.84
N ALA A 267 -0.16 30.38 -18.05
CA ALA A 267 -0.93 29.23 -18.57
C ALA A 267 -0.83 28.01 -17.66
N LEU A 268 0.37 27.68 -17.16
CA LEU A 268 0.54 26.59 -16.21
C LEU A 268 -0.12 26.85 -14.85
N ALA A 269 -0.10 28.11 -14.36
CA ALA A 269 -0.79 28.47 -13.13
C ALA A 269 -2.32 28.34 -13.28
N GLU A 270 -2.87 28.76 -14.43
CA GLU A 270 -4.28 28.58 -14.77
C GLU A 270 -4.65 27.10 -14.91
N ALA A 271 -3.78 26.27 -15.49
CA ALA A 271 -3.97 24.83 -15.58
C ALA A 271 -3.99 24.15 -14.19
N VAL A 272 -3.10 24.56 -13.27
CA VAL A 272 -3.11 24.05 -11.88
C VAL A 272 -4.41 24.43 -11.18
N ASP A 273 -4.83 25.70 -11.27
CA ASP A 273 -6.08 26.17 -10.65
C ASP A 273 -7.31 25.44 -11.22
N ALA A 274 -7.32 25.15 -12.51
CA ALA A 274 -8.37 24.41 -13.17
C ALA A 274 -8.47 22.95 -12.64
N VAL A 275 -7.36 22.23 -12.57
CA VAL A 275 -7.31 20.87 -12.05
C VAL A 275 -7.69 20.81 -10.56
N GLU A 276 -7.20 21.72 -9.74
CA GLU A 276 -7.55 21.79 -8.31
C GLU A 276 -9.04 22.17 -8.10
N SER A 277 -9.63 22.96 -9.00
CA SER A 277 -11.04 23.38 -8.95
C SER A 277 -12.00 22.28 -9.40
N ASP A 278 -11.57 21.36 -10.26
CA ASP A 278 -12.35 20.23 -10.75
C ASP A 278 -11.67 18.87 -10.45
N PRO A 279 -11.56 18.49 -9.16
CA PRO A 279 -10.94 17.24 -8.78
C PRO A 279 -11.76 16.03 -9.28
N MET A 280 -11.08 14.92 -9.57
CA MET A 280 -11.70 13.66 -9.94
C MET A 280 -12.87 13.29 -9.00
N PRO A 281 -13.98 12.68 -9.51
CA PRO A 281 -15.13 12.34 -8.69
C PRO A 281 -14.80 11.33 -7.58
N LEU A 282 -15.50 11.43 -6.44
CA LEU A 282 -15.42 10.43 -5.39
C LEU A 282 -16.05 9.11 -5.85
N LYS A 283 -15.34 8.02 -5.63
CA LYS A 283 -15.78 6.65 -5.94
C LYS A 283 -15.52 5.72 -4.77
N LEU A 284 -16.57 5.04 -4.31
CA LEU A 284 -16.46 4.01 -3.29
C LEU A 284 -16.14 2.68 -3.97
N SER A 285 -14.87 2.41 -4.19
CA SER A 285 -14.43 1.14 -4.76
C SER A 285 -14.76 -0.06 -3.86
N GLU A 286 -14.76 -1.26 -4.42
CA GLU A 286 -15.08 -2.49 -3.67
C GLU A 286 -14.23 -2.66 -2.40
N PRO A 287 -12.89 -2.46 -2.42
CA PRO A 287 -12.08 -2.53 -1.20
C PRO A 287 -12.54 -1.55 -0.12
N ILE A 288 -12.90 -0.33 -0.50
CA ILE A 288 -13.38 0.69 0.44
C ILE A 288 -14.74 0.33 1.01
N ARG A 289 -15.66 -0.19 0.19
CA ARG A 289 -16.96 -0.67 0.66
C ARG A 289 -16.82 -1.81 1.66
N LYS A 290 -15.95 -2.78 1.37
CA LYS A 290 -15.65 -3.89 2.28
C LYS A 290 -15.03 -3.39 3.59
N MET A 291 -14.09 -2.46 3.51
CA MET A 291 -13.48 -1.84 4.69
C MET A 291 -14.53 -1.13 5.55
N PHE A 292 -15.38 -0.30 4.95
CA PHE A 292 -16.43 0.43 5.69
C PHE A 292 -17.48 -0.52 6.26
N ASP A 293 -17.86 -1.59 5.56
CA ASP A 293 -18.77 -2.61 6.08
C ASP A 293 -18.14 -3.34 7.27
N THR A 294 -16.90 -3.80 7.15
CA THR A 294 -16.22 -4.56 8.21
C THR A 294 -15.97 -3.68 9.45
N LEU A 295 -15.20 -2.59 9.29
CA LEU A 295 -14.79 -1.76 10.42
C LEU A 295 -15.97 -0.97 11.01
N GLY A 296 -16.88 -0.49 10.15
CA GLY A 296 -18.05 0.28 10.56
C GLY A 296 -18.97 -0.47 11.51
N ARG A 297 -19.09 -1.80 11.39
CA ARG A 297 -19.88 -2.65 12.30
C ARG A 297 -19.34 -2.61 13.74
N HIS A 298 -18.05 -2.40 13.92
CA HIS A 298 -17.39 -2.32 15.23
C HIS A 298 -17.38 -0.90 15.82
N THR A 299 -17.92 0.12 15.12
CA THR A 299 -17.97 1.49 15.61
C THR A 299 -19.16 1.74 16.52
N GLY A 300 -19.04 2.78 17.37
CA GLY A 300 -20.15 3.34 18.16
C GLY A 300 -21.02 4.30 17.35
N MET A 301 -22.11 4.82 17.97
CA MET A 301 -22.91 5.92 17.41
C MET A 301 -22.11 7.24 17.49
N PRO A 302 -22.17 8.15 16.49
CA PRO A 302 -23.06 8.11 15.30
C PRO A 302 -22.43 7.40 14.08
N TYR A 303 -21.19 6.97 14.15
CA TYR A 303 -20.44 6.40 13.03
C TYR A 303 -21.10 5.13 12.46
N ARG A 304 -21.67 4.28 13.32
CA ARG A 304 -22.43 3.10 12.88
C ARG A 304 -23.57 3.46 11.92
N THR A 305 -24.28 4.57 12.19
CA THR A 305 -25.33 5.05 11.29
C THR A 305 -24.76 5.49 9.95
N LEU A 306 -23.65 6.22 9.94
CA LEU A 306 -22.95 6.66 8.74
C LEU A 306 -22.58 5.46 7.87
N PHE A 307 -21.85 4.48 8.44
CA PHE A 307 -21.34 3.34 7.69
C PHE A 307 -22.43 2.35 7.25
N SER A 308 -23.50 2.18 8.03
CA SER A 308 -24.65 1.33 7.65
C SER A 308 -25.41 1.82 6.41
N THR A 309 -25.21 3.08 6.01
CA THR A 309 -25.89 3.74 4.90
C THR A 309 -24.94 4.66 4.11
N ILE A 310 -23.69 4.25 3.97
CA ILE A 310 -22.61 5.06 3.40
C ILE A 310 -22.94 5.66 2.03
N ASP A 311 -23.68 4.93 1.18
CA ASP A 311 -24.09 5.41 -0.14
C ASP A 311 -24.98 6.66 -0.05
N ALA A 312 -25.83 6.76 0.97
CA ALA A 312 -26.67 7.94 1.18
C ALA A 312 -25.86 9.17 1.64
N PHE A 313 -24.71 8.94 2.28
CA PHE A 313 -23.83 10.00 2.76
C PHE A 313 -22.71 10.36 1.77
N THR A 314 -22.55 9.63 0.67
CA THR A 314 -21.51 9.89 -0.34
C THR A 314 -21.45 11.34 -0.82
N PRO A 315 -22.56 12.06 -1.11
CA PRO A 315 -22.49 13.47 -1.52
C PRO A 315 -21.94 14.40 -0.42
N VAL A 316 -22.25 14.09 0.85
CA VAL A 316 -21.74 14.85 1.99
C VAL A 316 -20.25 14.56 2.21
N LEU A 317 -19.85 13.31 2.07
CA LEU A 317 -18.46 12.90 2.15
C LEU A 317 -17.63 13.54 1.02
N ASP A 318 -18.17 13.62 -0.20
CA ASP A 318 -17.51 14.27 -1.32
C ASP A 318 -17.19 15.75 -1.00
N ILE A 319 -18.16 16.51 -0.53
CA ILE A 319 -17.97 17.92 -0.14
C ILE A 319 -16.97 18.04 1.02
N LEU A 320 -17.08 17.17 2.03
CA LEU A 320 -16.21 17.21 3.20
C LEU A 320 -14.75 16.90 2.80
N THR A 321 -14.52 15.80 2.09
CA THR A 321 -13.18 15.34 1.73
C THR A 321 -12.48 16.23 0.72
N ARG A 322 -13.23 16.88 -0.19
CA ARG A 322 -12.68 17.95 -1.05
C ARG A 322 -12.10 19.10 -0.22
N LYS A 323 -12.75 19.47 0.89
CA LYS A 323 -12.31 20.58 1.75
C LYS A 323 -11.18 20.21 2.71
N THR A 324 -11.19 19.00 3.24
CA THR A 324 -10.24 18.56 4.26
C THR A 324 -9.00 17.89 3.68
N GLY A 325 -9.10 17.32 2.47
CA GLY A 325 -8.02 16.50 1.90
C GLY A 325 -7.70 15.27 2.75
N GLY A 326 -6.43 14.86 2.77
CA GLY A 326 -5.88 13.83 3.64
C GLY A 326 -6.26 12.39 3.24
N ASN A 327 -5.99 11.44 4.14
CA ASN A 327 -6.10 10.01 3.87
C ASN A 327 -7.49 9.55 3.43
N LEU A 328 -8.56 10.08 4.05
CA LEU A 328 -9.92 9.69 3.67
C LEU A 328 -10.27 10.12 2.24
N ASN A 329 -9.81 11.33 1.82
CA ASN A 329 -9.96 11.77 0.44
C ASN A 329 -9.17 10.87 -0.52
N ALA A 330 -7.92 10.58 -0.17
CA ALA A 330 -7.05 9.72 -0.97
C ALA A 330 -7.57 8.29 -1.11
N LEU A 331 -8.21 7.73 -0.09
CA LEU A 331 -8.87 6.42 -0.17
C LEU A 331 -9.98 6.39 -1.21
N MET A 332 -10.80 7.45 -1.31
CA MET A 332 -12.05 7.45 -2.08
C MET A 332 -11.95 8.14 -3.44
N ARG A 333 -10.80 8.69 -3.82
CA ARG A 333 -10.64 9.50 -5.03
C ARG A 333 -9.29 9.26 -5.69
N THR A 334 -9.24 9.40 -7.01
CA THR A 334 -7.99 9.67 -7.72
C THR A 334 -7.48 11.05 -7.30
N THR A 335 -6.26 11.10 -6.81
CA THR A 335 -5.64 12.35 -6.32
C THR A 335 -4.53 12.81 -7.24
N VAL A 336 -4.43 14.12 -7.42
CA VAL A 336 -3.39 14.79 -8.18
C VAL A 336 -2.58 15.65 -7.21
N ALA A 337 -1.26 15.52 -7.21
CA ALA A 337 -0.36 16.33 -6.40
C ALA A 337 0.72 16.93 -7.29
N PHE A 338 0.72 18.25 -7.45
CA PHE A 338 1.77 18.96 -8.18
C PHE A 338 3.03 19.02 -7.34
N THR A 339 4.13 18.45 -7.83
CA THR A 339 5.34 18.20 -7.02
C THR A 339 6.58 18.93 -7.51
N GLN A 340 6.65 19.28 -8.80
CA GLN A 340 7.80 19.94 -9.39
C GLN A 340 7.35 21.06 -10.33
N MET A 341 8.13 22.15 -10.44
CA MET A 341 7.88 23.24 -11.36
C MET A 341 9.21 23.73 -11.93
N GLU A 342 9.27 23.89 -13.23
CA GLU A 342 10.45 24.40 -13.96
C GLU A 342 10.07 25.58 -14.84
N GLY A 343 11.00 26.54 -14.98
CA GLY A 343 10.79 27.73 -15.80
C GLY A 343 12.12 28.43 -16.14
N SER A 344 12.14 29.75 -16.14
CA SER A 344 13.36 30.52 -16.42
C SER A 344 14.33 30.48 -15.23
N ASN A 345 15.63 30.38 -15.52
CA ASN A 345 16.71 30.50 -14.54
C ASN A 345 17.08 31.98 -14.26
N ALA A 346 16.46 32.95 -14.95
CA ALA A 346 16.75 34.38 -14.80
C ALA A 346 15.44 35.15 -14.62
N PRO A 347 15.38 36.12 -13.66
CA PRO A 347 14.14 36.82 -13.32
C PRO A 347 13.66 37.79 -14.42
N ASN A 348 14.52 38.16 -15.38
CA ASN A 348 14.22 39.06 -16.48
C ASN A 348 13.99 38.35 -17.83
N VAL A 349 13.79 37.02 -17.81
CA VAL A 349 13.60 36.21 -19.03
C VAL A 349 12.28 35.45 -18.93
N ILE A 350 11.43 35.60 -19.96
CA ILE A 350 10.29 34.71 -20.16
C ILE A 350 10.82 33.38 -20.68
N PRO A 351 10.52 32.22 -20.02
CA PRO A 351 11.07 30.94 -20.44
C PRO A 351 10.54 30.52 -21.81
N PRO A 352 11.37 29.92 -22.67
CA PRO A 352 10.91 29.29 -23.92
C PRO A 352 10.10 28.04 -23.66
N VAL A 353 10.36 27.34 -22.56
CA VAL A 353 9.58 26.20 -22.06
C VAL A 353 9.40 26.36 -20.56
N ALA A 354 8.22 26.11 -20.09
CA ALA A 354 7.92 25.92 -18.68
C ALA A 354 7.17 24.61 -18.49
N SER A 355 7.35 23.95 -17.35
CA SER A 355 6.65 22.70 -17.02
C SER A 355 6.30 22.57 -15.55
N ILE A 356 5.24 21.84 -15.27
CA ILE A 356 4.84 21.38 -13.94
C ILE A 356 4.64 19.88 -14.01
N THR A 357 5.13 19.16 -12.99
CA THR A 357 4.94 17.71 -12.88
C THR A 357 3.99 17.40 -11.73
N ALA A 358 3.02 16.54 -12.00
CA ALA A 358 2.09 16.00 -11.02
C ALA A 358 2.33 14.53 -10.79
N ASN A 359 2.28 14.09 -9.51
CA ASN A 359 2.14 12.68 -9.13
C ASN A 359 0.66 12.39 -8.91
N ILE A 360 0.15 11.36 -9.58
CA ILE A 360 -1.26 10.98 -9.56
C ILE A 360 -1.39 9.60 -8.94
N ARG A 361 -2.33 9.45 -7.99
CA ARG A 361 -2.67 8.16 -7.39
C ARG A 361 -4.07 7.76 -7.82
N ILE A 362 -4.16 6.77 -8.70
CA ILE A 362 -5.38 6.40 -9.45
C ILE A 362 -6.23 5.44 -8.61
N ASN A 363 -7.52 5.80 -8.41
CA ASN A 363 -8.49 4.94 -7.71
C ASN A 363 -8.78 3.67 -8.53
N PRO A 364 -9.05 2.49 -7.91
CA PRO A 364 -9.37 1.25 -8.64
C PRO A 364 -10.55 1.32 -9.62
N GLU A 365 -11.45 2.27 -9.43
CA GLU A 365 -12.58 2.50 -10.33
C GLU A 365 -12.25 3.45 -11.51
N ASP A 366 -11.01 3.95 -11.55
CA ASP A 366 -10.49 4.80 -12.61
C ASP A 366 -9.42 4.07 -13.42
N ARG A 367 -9.16 4.59 -14.60
CA ARG A 367 -8.06 4.16 -15.47
C ARG A 367 -7.25 5.36 -15.90
N LEU A 368 -5.98 5.17 -16.18
CA LEU A 368 -5.05 6.23 -16.54
C LEU A 368 -5.56 7.05 -17.75
N ASP A 369 -6.07 6.40 -18.78
CA ASP A 369 -6.65 7.05 -19.95
C ASP A 369 -7.83 7.98 -19.60
N GLY A 370 -8.72 7.52 -18.71
CA GLY A 370 -9.84 8.34 -18.24
C GLY A 370 -9.41 9.51 -17.34
N VAL A 371 -8.34 9.33 -16.56
CA VAL A 371 -7.77 10.41 -15.76
C VAL A 371 -7.15 11.48 -16.64
N LEU A 372 -6.40 11.10 -17.67
CA LEU A 372 -5.83 12.04 -18.64
C LEU A 372 -6.91 12.85 -19.37
N ALA A 373 -7.95 12.17 -19.84
CA ALA A 373 -9.07 12.84 -20.51
C ALA A 373 -9.75 13.88 -19.58
N HIS A 374 -9.91 13.57 -18.29
CA HIS A 374 -10.43 14.52 -17.31
C HIS A 374 -9.50 15.73 -17.11
N LEU A 375 -8.17 15.50 -17.02
CA LEU A 375 -7.20 16.59 -16.89
C LEU A 375 -7.20 17.49 -18.13
N GLU A 376 -7.25 16.91 -19.33
CA GLU A 376 -7.34 17.66 -20.59
C GLU A 376 -8.64 18.47 -20.68
N GLU A 377 -9.77 17.91 -20.24
CA GLU A 377 -11.06 18.62 -20.20
C GLU A 377 -11.06 19.73 -19.15
N ALA A 378 -10.48 19.51 -17.97
CA ALA A 378 -10.40 20.50 -16.91
C ALA A 378 -9.52 21.70 -17.30
N VAL A 379 -8.39 21.44 -17.94
CA VAL A 379 -7.44 22.49 -18.37
C VAL A 379 -7.99 23.28 -19.56
N ASP A 380 -8.62 22.64 -20.52
CA ASP A 380 -9.26 23.22 -21.73
C ASP A 380 -8.40 24.32 -22.42
N ASP A 381 -7.08 24.13 -22.46
CA ASP A 381 -6.12 25.05 -23.05
C ASP A 381 -5.20 24.30 -24.04
N PRO A 382 -5.31 24.61 -25.37
CA PRO A 382 -4.53 23.92 -26.39
C PRO A 382 -3.02 24.23 -26.34
N ASP A 383 -2.61 25.28 -25.65
CA ASP A 383 -1.18 25.61 -25.48
C ASP A 383 -0.53 24.78 -24.35
N VAL A 384 -1.33 24.15 -23.49
CA VAL A 384 -0.85 23.27 -22.42
C VAL A 384 -0.80 21.83 -22.90
N LYS A 385 0.39 21.30 -23.06
CA LYS A 385 0.61 19.89 -23.42
C LYS A 385 0.64 19.03 -22.15
N ILE A 386 -0.17 17.98 -22.09
CA ILE A 386 -0.23 17.02 -20.98
C ILE A 386 0.33 15.69 -21.44
N GLU A 387 1.39 15.21 -20.79
CA GLU A 387 2.10 13.97 -21.17
C GLU A 387 2.34 13.08 -19.97
N VAL A 388 2.10 11.77 -20.14
CA VAL A 388 2.52 10.77 -19.16
C VAL A 388 4.02 10.53 -19.30
N VAL A 389 4.76 10.78 -18.23
CA VAL A 389 6.19 10.47 -18.15
C VAL A 389 6.39 8.99 -17.81
N ASP A 390 5.61 8.51 -16.83
CA ASP A 390 5.58 7.12 -16.37
C ASP A 390 4.23 6.85 -15.68
N GLY A 391 3.78 5.59 -15.66
CA GLY A 391 2.57 5.25 -14.92
C GLY A 391 1.96 3.90 -15.30
N TRP A 392 1.10 3.45 -14.40
CA TRP A 392 0.34 2.21 -14.53
C TRP A 392 -1.05 2.33 -13.91
N ASN A 393 -1.95 1.49 -14.38
CA ASN A 393 -3.30 1.37 -13.84
C ASN A 393 -3.28 0.75 -12.44
N PRO A 394 -4.36 0.94 -11.65
CA PRO A 394 -4.55 0.20 -10.39
C PRO A 394 -4.40 -1.31 -10.58
N SER A 395 -3.94 -1.99 -9.53
CA SER A 395 -3.92 -3.45 -9.54
C SER A 395 -5.35 -4.02 -9.66
N PRO A 396 -5.53 -5.23 -10.20
CA PRO A 396 -6.79 -5.94 -10.05
C PRO A 396 -7.18 -6.08 -8.58
N ILE A 397 -8.49 -6.06 -8.30
CA ILE A 397 -9.00 -6.30 -6.93
C ILE A 397 -8.98 -7.80 -6.68
N SER A 398 -8.28 -8.20 -5.62
CA SER A 398 -8.21 -9.59 -5.20
C SER A 398 -9.47 -10.01 -4.45
N ARG A 399 -9.88 -11.25 -4.66
CA ARG A 399 -11.04 -11.81 -3.98
C ARG A 399 -10.76 -12.07 -2.50
N THR A 400 -11.83 -11.99 -1.68
CA THR A 400 -11.76 -12.24 -0.23
C THR A 400 -12.57 -13.45 0.22
N ASP A 401 -13.24 -14.12 -0.71
CA ASP A 401 -14.05 -15.33 -0.51
C ASP A 401 -13.27 -16.59 -0.91
N CYS A 402 -12.02 -16.70 -0.49
CA CYS A 402 -11.13 -17.80 -0.85
C CYS A 402 -10.13 -18.10 0.28
N GLU A 403 -9.57 -19.29 0.22
CA GLU A 403 -8.67 -19.81 1.24
C GLU A 403 -7.42 -18.94 1.42
N GLY A 404 -6.86 -18.39 0.34
CA GLY A 404 -5.70 -17.50 0.41
C GLY A 404 -5.92 -16.28 1.31
N TYR A 405 -7.09 -15.59 1.18
CA TYR A 405 -7.45 -14.48 2.06
C TYR A 405 -7.68 -14.95 3.50
N GLU A 406 -8.41 -16.05 3.67
CA GLU A 406 -8.73 -16.59 5.00
C GLU A 406 -7.47 -16.98 5.80
N ARG A 407 -6.44 -17.53 5.14
CA ARG A 407 -5.16 -17.87 5.76
C ARG A 407 -4.47 -16.61 6.34
N VAL A 408 -4.39 -15.55 5.54
CA VAL A 408 -3.79 -14.28 5.99
C VAL A 408 -4.63 -13.67 7.11
N ALA A 409 -5.95 -13.57 6.93
CA ALA A 409 -6.86 -12.98 7.91
C ALA A 409 -6.81 -13.73 9.25
N ARG A 410 -6.75 -15.06 9.21
CA ARG A 410 -6.61 -15.90 10.40
C ARG A 410 -5.26 -15.68 11.09
N ALA A 411 -4.17 -15.63 10.33
CA ALA A 411 -2.84 -15.36 10.89
C ALA A 411 -2.79 -13.99 11.58
N VAL A 412 -3.41 -12.96 10.99
CA VAL A 412 -3.54 -11.63 11.61
C VAL A 412 -4.34 -11.72 12.90
N ALA A 413 -5.54 -12.31 12.88
CA ALA A 413 -6.41 -12.42 14.05
C ALA A 413 -5.79 -13.27 15.18
N ASP A 414 -4.95 -14.26 14.85
CA ASP A 414 -4.27 -15.11 15.83
C ASP A 414 -3.01 -14.48 16.42
N THR A 415 -2.38 -13.54 15.71
CA THR A 415 -1.21 -12.80 16.21
C THR A 415 -1.64 -11.58 17.00
N TRP A 416 -2.67 -10.85 16.55
CA TRP A 416 -3.23 -9.67 17.21
C TRP A 416 -4.68 -9.91 17.60
N THR A 417 -4.88 -10.62 18.70
CA THR A 417 -6.22 -11.13 19.12
C THR A 417 -7.24 -10.06 19.45
N ASP A 418 -6.82 -8.81 19.62
CA ASP A 418 -7.71 -7.66 19.87
C ASP A 418 -7.98 -6.80 18.63
N CYS A 419 -7.42 -7.14 17.47
CA CYS A 419 -7.62 -6.36 16.25
C CYS A 419 -8.90 -6.76 15.49
N VAL A 420 -9.44 -5.81 14.73
CA VAL A 420 -10.48 -6.06 13.72
C VAL A 420 -9.81 -6.24 12.37
N VAL A 421 -9.87 -7.45 11.83
CA VAL A 421 -9.27 -7.73 10.51
C VAL A 421 -10.20 -7.25 9.40
N SER A 422 -9.67 -6.48 8.46
CA SER A 422 -10.44 -5.90 7.37
C SER A 422 -9.67 -5.88 6.06
N PRO A 423 -10.32 -6.18 4.92
CA PRO A 423 -9.76 -5.80 3.64
C PRO A 423 -9.69 -4.27 3.52
N TYR A 424 -8.70 -3.78 2.76
CA TYR A 424 -8.59 -2.36 2.46
C TYR A 424 -7.91 -2.13 1.11
N ILE A 425 -7.82 -0.87 0.68
CA ILE A 425 -7.03 -0.46 -0.48
C ILE A 425 -5.70 0.14 -0.02
N MET A 426 -4.59 -0.37 -0.51
CA MET A 426 -3.28 0.22 -0.33
C MET A 426 -3.14 1.48 -1.20
N MET A 427 -2.73 2.58 -0.58
CA MET A 427 -2.56 3.86 -1.28
C MET A 427 -1.20 3.98 -1.97
N GLN A 428 -0.21 3.26 -1.47
CA GLN A 428 1.13 3.08 -2.03
C GLN A 428 1.10 2.00 -3.12
N CYS A 429 2.24 1.71 -3.70
CA CYS A 429 2.44 0.62 -4.64
C CYS A 429 3.47 -0.35 -4.08
N SER A 430 3.43 -1.60 -4.51
CA SER A 430 4.43 -2.62 -4.22
C SER A 430 4.67 -3.50 -5.45
N ASP A 431 5.65 -4.36 -5.39
CA ASP A 431 5.95 -5.34 -6.44
C ASP A 431 4.83 -6.35 -6.67
N SER A 432 3.91 -6.50 -5.71
CA SER A 432 2.76 -7.40 -5.84
C SER A 432 1.80 -7.02 -6.97
N ARG A 433 1.81 -5.77 -7.46
CA ARG A 433 1.00 -5.31 -8.60
C ARG A 433 1.17 -6.18 -9.84
N HIS A 434 2.35 -6.74 -10.03
CA HIS A 434 2.67 -7.57 -11.20
C HIS A 434 2.00 -8.95 -11.16
N TRP A 435 1.69 -9.49 -9.97
CA TRP A 435 1.07 -10.80 -9.78
C TRP A 435 -0.39 -10.85 -10.19
N GLY A 436 -1.07 -9.69 -10.25
CA GLY A 436 -2.44 -9.61 -10.77
C GLY A 436 -2.61 -10.06 -12.22
N ARG A 437 -1.50 -10.31 -12.96
CA ARG A 437 -1.51 -10.90 -14.31
C ARG A 437 -1.78 -12.41 -14.30
N ILE A 438 -1.50 -13.09 -13.18
CA ILE A 438 -1.54 -14.56 -13.08
C ILE A 438 -2.33 -15.07 -11.89
N SER A 439 -2.75 -14.22 -10.94
CA SER A 439 -3.55 -14.62 -9.79
C SER A 439 -4.54 -13.51 -9.40
N ASP A 440 -5.72 -13.90 -8.94
CA ASP A 440 -6.72 -13.02 -8.31
C ASP A 440 -6.68 -13.09 -6.76
N ARG A 441 -5.57 -13.59 -6.18
CA ARG A 441 -5.34 -13.81 -4.75
C ARG A 441 -4.04 -13.18 -4.29
N VAL A 442 -3.95 -11.85 -4.45
CA VAL A 442 -2.75 -11.06 -4.16
C VAL A 442 -3.06 -10.10 -3.01
N TYR A 443 -2.39 -10.28 -1.88
CA TYR A 443 -2.63 -9.54 -0.64
C TYR A 443 -1.38 -8.81 -0.19
N ARG A 444 -1.57 -7.76 0.64
CA ARG A 444 -0.51 -6.88 1.15
C ARG A 444 -0.65 -6.76 2.65
N PHE A 445 0.34 -7.24 3.39
CA PHE A 445 0.37 -7.14 4.84
C PHE A 445 1.78 -7.41 5.38
N CYS A 446 2.39 -6.39 5.99
CA CYS A 446 3.78 -6.46 6.46
C CYS A 446 3.99 -7.35 7.71
N GLY A 447 2.92 -7.72 8.39
CA GLY A 447 3.02 -8.55 9.60
C GLY A 447 3.53 -7.81 10.84
N TYR A 448 3.25 -6.52 10.99
CA TYR A 448 3.61 -5.75 12.18
C TYR A 448 2.47 -4.82 12.64
N ASP A 449 2.56 -4.37 13.87
CA ASP A 449 1.72 -3.32 14.44
C ASP A 449 2.58 -2.10 14.71
N VAL A 450 2.14 -0.96 14.19
CA VAL A 450 2.90 0.29 14.24
C VAL A 450 1.99 1.49 14.49
N THR A 451 2.54 2.51 15.10
CA THR A 451 1.90 3.81 15.31
C THR A 451 1.98 4.66 14.04
N ALA A 452 1.14 5.69 13.96
CA ALA A 452 1.22 6.66 12.87
C ALA A 452 2.58 7.41 12.84
N GLU A 453 3.24 7.58 14.00
CA GLU A 453 4.56 8.19 14.09
C GLU A 453 5.63 7.28 13.47
N GLU A 454 5.60 5.99 13.77
CA GLU A 454 6.53 5.02 13.18
C GLU A 454 6.32 4.86 11.69
N LEU A 455 5.06 4.75 11.21
CA LEU A 455 4.75 4.72 9.78
C LEU A 455 5.29 5.95 9.03
N ALA A 456 5.26 7.13 9.65
CA ALA A 456 5.77 8.35 9.04
C ALA A 456 7.31 8.36 8.89
N THR A 457 8.03 7.40 9.49
CA THR A 457 9.48 7.26 9.32
C THR A 457 9.88 6.46 8.07
N ILE A 458 8.95 5.73 7.46
CA ILE A 458 9.16 5.05 6.19
C ILE A 458 9.51 6.09 5.11
N HIS A 459 10.59 5.86 4.36
CA HIS A 459 11.21 6.81 3.43
C HIS A 459 11.68 8.13 4.07
N GLY A 460 11.38 8.34 5.36
CA GLY A 460 11.83 9.48 6.15
C GLY A 460 13.17 9.23 6.85
N ASN A 461 13.47 10.08 7.83
CA ASN A 461 14.61 9.89 8.72
C ASN A 461 14.17 9.13 9.98
N ASN A 462 15.13 8.50 10.65
CA ASN A 462 14.90 7.83 11.93
C ASN A 462 13.92 6.65 11.86
N GLU A 463 13.93 5.91 10.75
CA GLU A 463 13.19 4.68 10.60
C GLU A 463 13.58 3.68 11.69
N ARG A 464 12.57 3.09 12.33
CA ARG A 464 12.77 2.27 13.52
C ARG A 464 11.61 1.33 13.78
N ILE A 465 11.88 0.22 14.46
CA ILE A 465 10.87 -0.76 14.88
C ILE A 465 11.11 -1.20 16.32
N PRO A 466 10.08 -1.25 17.20
CA PRO A 466 10.19 -1.88 18.51
C PRO A 466 10.53 -3.38 18.40
N VAL A 467 11.41 -3.87 19.28
CA VAL A 467 11.88 -5.27 19.22
C VAL A 467 10.75 -6.29 19.47
N ASP A 468 9.76 -5.94 20.27
CA ASP A 468 8.59 -6.81 20.49
C ASP A 468 7.68 -6.91 19.25
N VAL A 469 7.61 -5.85 18.43
CA VAL A 469 6.93 -5.86 17.13
C VAL A 469 7.62 -6.82 16.16
N LEU A 470 8.95 -6.88 16.16
CA LEU A 470 9.69 -7.88 15.37
C LEU A 470 9.31 -9.32 15.77
N GLY A 471 9.13 -9.59 17.07
CA GLY A 471 8.68 -10.90 17.53
C GLY A 471 7.31 -11.28 16.96
N ARG A 472 6.35 -10.33 16.93
CA ARG A 472 5.03 -10.53 16.32
C ARG A 472 5.09 -10.68 14.80
N ASN A 473 6.00 -9.98 14.13
CA ASN A 473 6.24 -10.15 12.70
C ASN A 473 6.63 -11.60 12.35
N VAL A 474 7.62 -12.14 13.04
CA VAL A 474 8.03 -13.54 12.83
C VAL A 474 6.90 -14.52 13.19
N GLU A 475 6.18 -14.29 14.29
CA GLU A 475 5.01 -15.09 14.68
C GLU A 475 3.95 -15.11 13.58
N PHE A 476 3.62 -13.97 13.00
CA PHE A 476 2.67 -13.86 11.90
C PHE A 476 3.07 -14.73 10.71
N PHE A 477 4.33 -14.64 10.25
CA PHE A 477 4.80 -15.43 9.13
C PHE A 477 4.85 -16.94 9.45
N ILE A 478 5.18 -17.33 10.68
CA ILE A 478 5.05 -18.72 11.12
C ILE A 478 3.60 -19.19 11.02
N ARG A 479 2.62 -18.37 11.42
CA ARG A 479 1.20 -18.72 11.33
C ARG A 479 0.70 -18.81 9.89
N VAL A 480 1.15 -17.95 8.99
CA VAL A 480 0.83 -18.03 7.55
C VAL A 480 1.41 -19.33 6.98
N LEU A 481 2.70 -19.61 7.22
CA LEU A 481 3.41 -20.76 6.69
C LEU A 481 2.84 -22.11 7.19
N ARG A 482 2.37 -22.16 8.44
CA ARG A 482 1.72 -23.37 8.99
C ARG A 482 0.41 -23.74 8.31
N GLN A 483 -0.20 -22.80 7.60
CA GLN A 483 -1.44 -22.99 6.85
C GLN A 483 -1.18 -23.29 5.36
N CYS A 484 0.06 -23.24 4.91
CA CYS A 484 0.48 -23.63 3.57
C CYS A 484 0.83 -25.12 3.56
#